data_22111714057f07e82ce817b69ac70f74
#
_entry.id   22111714057f07e82ce817b69ac70f74
#
_cell.length_a   1.000
_cell.length_b   1.000
_cell.length_c   1.000
_cell.angle_alpha   90.00
_cell.angle_beta   90.00
_cell.angle_gamma   90.00
#
_symmetry.space_group_name_H-M   'P 1'
#
loop_
_entity.id
_entity.type
_entity.pdbx_description
1 polymer ?
#
loop_
_entity_poly.entity_id
_entity_poly.type
_entity_poly.pdbx_seq_one_letter_code
_entity_poly.pdbx_strand_id
1 'polypeptide(L)'
;MNELFDAKESLSPAEREDSLFQRLPTLIENAKANSEHYGNIFADIDASIASNREGLAQFPITRKFNVPSQQQLKPPFGGLNSIAIGQMARVFQSPGPLYEAQTDESDFWRMGRAFHAAGFRCGDLVHNTLSYHFSPGGFIMDGGARACGCAVFPAGV
;
A
#
# COMPACT_ATOMS: atom_id res chain seq x y z
N MET A 1 -26.20 -1.94 15.94
CA MET A 1 -25.82 -1.33 14.63
C MET A 1 -24.37 -1.69 14.40
N ASN A 2 -24.01 -2.32 13.30
CA ASN A 2 -22.59 -2.50 12.97
C ASN A 2 -22.01 -1.11 12.72
N GLU A 3 -21.10 -0.69 13.59
CA GLU A 3 -20.36 0.52 13.41
C GLU A 3 -19.44 0.37 12.19
N LEU A 4 -19.46 1.34 11.27
CA LEU A 4 -18.59 1.33 10.09
C LEU A 4 -17.19 1.82 10.49
N PHE A 5 -16.16 1.28 9.86
CA PHE A 5 -14.79 1.76 10.05
C PHE A 5 -14.64 3.20 9.53
N ASP A 6 -15.17 3.48 8.35
CA ASP A 6 -15.25 4.82 7.79
C ASP A 6 -16.47 4.99 6.86
N ALA A 7 -16.74 6.23 6.46
CA ALA A 7 -17.86 6.57 5.60
C ALA A 7 -17.82 5.92 4.20
N LYS A 8 -16.65 5.43 3.76
CA LYS A 8 -16.52 4.76 2.45
C LYS A 8 -17.22 3.41 2.42
N GLU A 9 -17.48 2.80 3.58
CA GLU A 9 -18.20 1.52 3.65
C GLU A 9 -19.69 1.66 3.32
N SER A 10 -20.26 2.86 3.45
CA SER A 10 -21.66 3.14 3.09
C SER A 10 -21.87 3.45 1.61
N LEU A 11 -20.79 3.66 0.84
CA LEU A 11 -20.88 3.95 -0.59
C LEU A 11 -21.41 2.74 -1.38
N SER A 12 -22.26 3.00 -2.37
CA SER A 12 -22.64 2.00 -3.36
C SER A 12 -21.44 1.54 -4.20
N PRO A 13 -21.51 0.40 -4.89
CA PRO A 13 -20.44 -0.03 -5.80
C PRO A 13 -20.08 1.01 -6.86
N ALA A 14 -21.08 1.69 -7.43
CA ALA A 14 -20.87 2.74 -8.44
C ALA A 14 -20.12 3.94 -7.84
N GLU A 15 -20.57 4.47 -6.71
CA GLU A 15 -19.89 5.60 -6.04
C GLU A 15 -18.44 5.26 -5.64
N ARG A 16 -18.18 4.02 -5.22
CA ARG A 16 -16.81 3.56 -4.94
C ARG A 16 -15.95 3.56 -6.20
N GLU A 17 -16.48 3.03 -7.29
CA GLU A 17 -15.78 2.98 -8.57
C GLU A 17 -15.51 4.40 -9.10
N ASP A 18 -16.50 5.26 -9.13
CA ASP A 18 -16.36 6.67 -9.53
C ASP A 18 -15.28 7.39 -8.70
N SER A 19 -15.32 7.22 -7.38
CA SER A 19 -14.31 7.79 -6.47
C SER A 19 -12.90 7.25 -6.74
N LEU A 20 -12.74 6.02 -7.19
CA LEU A 20 -11.44 5.46 -7.56
C LEU A 20 -10.94 6.06 -8.87
N PHE A 21 -11.76 6.09 -9.91
CA PHE A 21 -11.39 6.62 -11.23
C PHE A 21 -11.14 8.13 -11.23
N GLN A 22 -11.79 8.89 -10.37
CA GLN A 22 -11.48 10.32 -10.17
C GLN A 22 -10.06 10.56 -9.63
N ARG A 23 -9.47 9.60 -8.88
CA ARG A 23 -8.14 9.73 -8.25
C ARG A 23 -7.01 9.09 -9.03
N LEU A 24 -7.32 8.11 -9.89
CA LEU A 24 -6.30 7.35 -10.62
C LEU A 24 -5.42 8.22 -11.53
N PRO A 25 -5.94 9.18 -12.32
CA PRO A 25 -5.10 10.05 -13.12
C PRO A 25 -4.02 10.76 -12.30
N THR A 26 -4.41 11.38 -11.18
CA THR A 26 -3.46 12.07 -10.28
C THR A 26 -2.43 11.11 -9.68
N LEU A 27 -2.85 9.89 -9.31
CA LEU A 27 -1.93 8.87 -8.79
C LEU A 27 -0.90 8.46 -9.85
N ILE A 28 -1.34 8.28 -11.10
CA ILE A 28 -0.47 7.90 -12.21
C ILE A 28 0.50 9.04 -12.55
N GLU A 29 0.04 10.30 -12.60
CA GLU A 29 0.92 11.46 -12.78
C GLU A 29 1.98 11.54 -11.68
N ASN A 30 1.59 11.34 -10.43
CA ASN A 30 2.54 11.30 -9.33
C ASN A 30 3.56 10.15 -9.50
N ALA A 31 3.13 8.96 -9.89
CA ALA A 31 4.02 7.83 -10.13
C ALA A 31 4.98 8.12 -11.31
N LYS A 32 4.50 8.71 -12.42
CA LYS A 32 5.33 9.13 -13.55
C LYS A 32 6.39 10.16 -13.16
N ALA A 33 6.01 11.13 -12.34
CA ALA A 33 6.89 12.24 -11.96
C ALA A 33 7.96 11.82 -10.93
N ASN A 34 7.65 10.88 -10.03
CA ASN A 34 8.46 10.60 -8.86
C ASN A 34 9.08 9.19 -8.83
N SER A 35 8.68 8.28 -9.71
CA SER A 35 9.27 6.95 -9.83
C SER A 35 9.91 6.78 -11.20
N GLU A 36 11.19 6.49 -11.24
CA GLU A 36 11.90 6.28 -12.49
C GLU A 36 11.33 5.14 -13.32
N HIS A 37 10.98 4.04 -12.66
CA HIS A 37 10.36 2.89 -13.33
C HIS A 37 9.05 3.28 -14.00
N TYR A 38 8.13 3.91 -13.24
CA TYR A 38 6.83 4.30 -13.79
C TYR A 38 6.92 5.48 -14.75
N GLY A 39 7.87 6.40 -14.54
CA GLY A 39 8.19 7.46 -15.50
C GLY A 39 8.56 6.90 -16.88
N ASN A 40 9.36 5.83 -16.90
CA ASN A 40 9.78 5.19 -18.14
C ASN A 40 8.66 4.38 -18.80
N ILE A 41 7.98 3.50 -18.07
CA ILE A 41 6.99 2.59 -18.68
C ILE A 41 5.66 3.28 -19.02
N PHE A 42 5.39 4.45 -18.44
CA PHE A 42 4.19 5.24 -18.73
C PHE A 42 4.50 6.51 -19.55
N ALA A 43 5.73 6.70 -20.05
CA ALA A 43 6.18 7.92 -20.69
C ALA A 43 5.22 8.43 -21.76
N ASP A 44 4.79 7.55 -22.66
CA ASP A 44 3.95 7.87 -23.81
C ASP A 44 2.45 7.72 -23.54
N ILE A 45 2.04 7.48 -22.29
CA ILE A 45 0.64 7.27 -21.94
C ILE A 45 0.13 8.51 -21.16
N ASP A 46 -0.96 9.10 -21.65
CA ASP A 46 -1.65 10.16 -20.94
C ASP A 46 -2.38 9.59 -19.72
N ALA A 47 -2.04 10.08 -18.52
CA ALA A 47 -2.63 9.59 -17.28
C ALA A 47 -4.15 9.86 -17.20
N SER A 48 -4.66 10.87 -17.90
CA SER A 48 -6.08 11.23 -17.91
C SER A 48 -7.00 10.12 -18.44
N ILE A 49 -6.48 9.23 -19.28
CA ILE A 49 -7.25 8.10 -19.81
C ILE A 49 -7.63 7.08 -18.73
N ALA A 50 -6.92 7.04 -17.59
CA ALA A 50 -7.22 6.15 -16.47
C ALA A 50 -8.48 6.54 -15.69
N SER A 51 -9.39 7.29 -16.31
CA SER A 51 -10.68 7.72 -15.74
C SER A 51 -11.80 6.67 -15.82
N ASN A 52 -11.52 5.50 -16.41
CA ASN A 52 -12.43 4.37 -16.52
C ASN A 52 -11.64 3.06 -16.72
N ARG A 53 -12.36 1.91 -16.76
CA ARG A 53 -11.73 0.57 -16.88
C ARG A 53 -10.97 0.37 -18.19
N GLU A 54 -11.54 0.84 -19.30
CA GLU A 54 -10.96 0.71 -20.64
C GLU A 54 -9.65 1.51 -20.76
N GLY A 55 -9.63 2.72 -20.23
CA GLY A 55 -8.43 3.55 -20.18
C GLY A 55 -7.36 2.97 -19.26
N LEU A 56 -7.74 2.51 -18.06
CA LEU A 56 -6.81 1.87 -17.13
C LEU A 56 -6.18 0.60 -17.72
N ALA A 57 -6.93 -0.16 -18.53
CA ALA A 57 -6.44 -1.39 -19.17
C ALA A 57 -5.31 -1.16 -20.20
N GLN A 58 -5.09 0.09 -20.62
CA GLN A 58 -4.01 0.44 -21.55
C GLN A 58 -2.65 0.58 -20.86
N PHE A 59 -2.63 0.65 -19.52
CA PHE A 59 -1.37 0.76 -18.79
C PHE A 59 -0.68 -0.60 -18.66
N PRO A 60 0.65 -0.67 -18.87
CA PRO A 60 1.41 -1.90 -18.68
C PRO A 60 1.40 -2.37 -17.25
N ILE A 61 1.33 -3.69 -17.07
CA ILE A 61 1.29 -4.32 -15.73
C ILE A 61 2.70 -4.61 -15.25
N THR A 62 3.07 -4.09 -14.09
CA THR A 62 4.29 -4.48 -13.37
C THR A 62 4.09 -5.88 -12.76
N ARG A 63 4.92 -6.84 -13.21
CA ARG A 63 4.86 -8.22 -12.72
C ARG A 63 5.80 -8.42 -11.54
N LYS A 64 5.27 -8.87 -10.39
CA LYS A 64 6.04 -9.06 -9.15
C LYS A 64 7.27 -9.95 -9.35
N PHE A 65 7.21 -10.99 -10.19
CA PHE A 65 8.33 -11.89 -10.43
C PHE A 65 9.53 -11.23 -11.14
N ASN A 66 9.33 -10.09 -11.80
CA ASN A 66 10.41 -9.31 -12.44
C ASN A 66 11.11 -8.36 -11.46
N VAL A 67 10.45 -8.03 -10.34
CA VAL A 67 10.94 -7.00 -9.41
C VAL A 67 12.28 -7.36 -8.77
N PRO A 68 12.59 -8.62 -8.36
CA PRO A 68 13.91 -8.95 -7.81
C PRO A 68 15.06 -8.60 -8.75
N SER A 69 14.94 -8.97 -10.04
CA SER A 69 15.97 -8.64 -11.05
C SER A 69 16.10 -7.14 -11.25
N GLN A 70 15.00 -6.42 -11.23
CA GLN A 70 14.97 -4.96 -11.32
C GLN A 70 15.66 -4.30 -10.14
N GLN A 71 15.42 -4.78 -8.92
CA GLN A 71 16.09 -4.29 -7.71
C GLN A 71 17.57 -4.64 -7.68
N GLN A 72 17.99 -5.77 -8.26
CA GLN A 72 19.41 -6.11 -8.41
C GLN A 72 20.13 -5.17 -9.38
N LEU A 73 19.49 -4.78 -10.47
CA LEU A 73 20.06 -3.85 -11.46
C LEU A 73 20.15 -2.42 -10.93
N LYS A 74 19.22 -2.02 -10.07
CA LYS A 74 19.17 -0.69 -9.45
C LYS A 74 18.79 -0.76 -7.97
N PRO A 75 19.72 -1.12 -7.08
CA PRO A 75 19.44 -1.27 -5.66
C PRO A 75 19.05 0.06 -4.98
N PRO A 76 18.22 0.01 -3.90
CA PRO A 76 17.55 -1.19 -3.41
C PRO A 76 16.18 -1.43 -4.05
N PHE A 77 15.55 -0.44 -4.69
CA PHE A 77 14.14 -0.50 -5.07
C PHE A 77 13.87 -0.65 -6.58
N GLY A 78 14.89 -0.75 -7.43
CA GLY A 78 14.69 -0.88 -8.89
C GLY A 78 14.07 0.35 -9.56
N GLY A 79 14.16 1.53 -8.94
CA GLY A 79 13.48 2.74 -9.41
C GLY A 79 11.98 2.76 -9.19
N LEU A 80 11.42 1.81 -8.42
CA LEU A 80 9.97 1.71 -8.13
C LEU A 80 9.50 2.68 -7.04
N ASN A 81 10.41 3.18 -6.20
CA ASN A 81 10.08 4.12 -5.14
C ASN A 81 9.76 5.52 -5.70
N SER A 82 8.75 6.16 -5.10
CA SER A 82 8.36 7.54 -5.43
C SER A 82 8.82 8.57 -4.41
N ILE A 83 9.51 8.13 -3.34
CA ILE A 83 10.07 9.00 -2.29
C ILE A 83 11.55 8.69 -2.07
N ALA A 84 12.29 9.67 -1.57
CA ALA A 84 13.70 9.47 -1.21
C ALA A 84 13.84 8.53 0.00
N ILE A 85 14.97 7.79 0.07
CA ILE A 85 15.22 6.84 1.18
C ILE A 85 15.13 7.52 2.55
N GLY A 86 15.63 8.74 2.69
CA GLY A 86 15.56 9.51 3.93
C GLY A 86 14.15 9.89 4.41
N GLN A 87 13.14 9.71 3.57
CA GLN A 87 11.72 9.95 3.89
C GLN A 87 10.98 8.65 4.25
N MET A 88 11.66 7.51 4.16
CA MET A 88 11.07 6.22 4.52
C MET A 88 11.19 5.99 6.02
N ALA A 89 10.12 5.53 6.64
CA ALA A 89 10.15 5.13 8.05
C ALA A 89 10.82 3.76 8.24
N ARG A 90 10.62 2.85 7.28
CA ARG A 90 11.17 1.48 7.30
C ARG A 90 11.41 0.96 5.90
N VAL A 91 12.37 0.02 5.81
CA VAL A 91 12.59 -0.81 4.62
C VAL A 91 12.54 -2.26 5.07
N PHE A 92 11.74 -3.05 4.37
CA PHE A 92 11.57 -4.47 4.64
C PHE A 92 12.19 -5.31 3.54
N GLN A 93 12.47 -6.56 3.87
CA GLN A 93 12.86 -7.60 2.93
C GLN A 93 11.86 -8.75 3.04
N SER A 94 10.99 -8.87 2.04
CA SER A 94 10.10 -10.02 1.92
C SER A 94 10.75 -11.17 1.16
N PRO A 95 10.20 -12.42 1.24
CA PRO A 95 10.76 -13.54 0.49
C PRO A 95 10.85 -13.26 -1.01
N GLY A 96 12.08 -13.51 -1.57
CA GLY A 96 12.37 -13.25 -2.96
C GLY A 96 13.86 -13.05 -3.28
N PRO A 97 14.75 -12.26 -2.63
CA PRO A 97 14.37 -11.18 -1.72
C PRO A 97 13.79 -9.98 -2.46
N LEU A 98 12.78 -9.35 -1.84
CA LEU A 98 12.16 -8.11 -2.33
C LEU A 98 12.27 -7.04 -1.27
N TYR A 99 12.75 -5.86 -1.64
CA TYR A 99 12.80 -4.70 -0.76
C TYR A 99 11.54 -3.86 -0.90
N GLU A 100 10.89 -3.58 0.22
CA GLU A 100 9.61 -2.86 0.30
C GLU A 100 9.76 -1.69 1.26
N ALA A 101 9.38 -0.49 0.82
CA ALA A 101 9.44 0.73 1.62
C ALA A 101 8.13 0.97 2.36
N GLN A 102 8.22 1.55 3.55
CA GLN A 102 7.09 2.05 4.31
C GLN A 102 7.34 3.50 4.71
N THR A 103 6.33 4.36 4.55
CA THR A 103 6.32 5.70 5.13
C THR A 103 5.81 5.69 6.57
N ASP A 104 5.82 6.84 7.24
CA ASP A 104 5.31 6.97 8.62
C ASP A 104 3.80 7.26 8.67
N GLU A 105 3.07 6.92 7.61
CA GLU A 105 1.62 7.05 7.58
C GLU A 105 0.94 6.04 8.50
N SER A 106 -0.09 6.50 9.21
CA SER A 106 -0.98 5.62 9.97
C SER A 106 -1.67 4.64 9.04
N ASP A 107 -1.70 3.35 9.41
CA ASP A 107 -2.28 2.26 8.63
C ASP A 107 -1.77 2.22 7.18
N PHE A 108 -0.48 2.47 6.96
CA PHE A 108 0.17 2.45 5.64
C PHE A 108 -0.24 1.22 4.80
N TRP A 109 -0.32 0.06 5.44
CA TRP A 109 -0.69 -1.21 4.80
C TRP A 109 -2.20 -1.41 4.65
N ARG A 110 -3.03 -0.46 5.15
CA ARG A 110 -4.49 -0.43 5.02
C ARG A 110 -5.20 -1.65 5.58
N MET A 111 -4.72 -2.16 6.70
CA MET A 111 -5.30 -3.31 7.39
C MET A 111 -6.40 -2.93 8.39
N GLY A 112 -6.53 -1.66 8.78
CA GLY A 112 -7.51 -1.20 9.77
C GLY A 112 -8.94 -1.64 9.46
N ARG A 113 -9.37 -1.50 8.19
CA ARG A 113 -10.72 -1.93 7.80
C ARG A 113 -10.93 -3.44 7.93
N ALA A 114 -9.91 -4.26 7.62
CA ALA A 114 -9.98 -5.70 7.79
C ALA A 114 -10.05 -6.10 9.28
N PHE A 115 -9.28 -5.44 10.13
CA PHE A 115 -9.34 -5.62 11.58
C PHE A 115 -10.70 -5.22 12.15
N HIS A 116 -11.21 -4.06 11.75
CA HIS A 116 -12.54 -3.60 12.18
C HIS A 116 -13.63 -4.59 11.76
N ALA A 117 -13.59 -5.09 10.51
CA ALA A 117 -14.52 -6.11 10.03
C ALA A 117 -14.40 -7.44 10.80
N ALA A 118 -13.20 -7.78 11.27
CA ALA A 118 -12.95 -8.94 12.13
C ALA A 118 -13.40 -8.74 13.60
N GLY A 119 -13.88 -7.53 13.95
CA GLY A 119 -14.43 -7.24 15.27
C GLY A 119 -13.52 -6.48 16.23
N PHE A 120 -12.31 -6.09 15.81
CA PHE A 120 -11.42 -5.28 16.66
C PHE A 120 -11.98 -3.88 16.86
N ARG A 121 -11.89 -3.37 18.09
CA ARG A 121 -12.45 -2.06 18.48
C ARG A 121 -11.49 -1.27 19.36
N CYS A 122 -11.75 0.02 19.44
CA CYS A 122 -11.00 0.91 20.35
C CYS A 122 -11.04 0.38 21.80
N GLY A 123 -9.88 0.31 22.41
CA GLY A 123 -9.70 -0.21 23.77
C GLY A 123 -9.35 -1.70 23.86
N ASP A 124 -9.37 -2.44 22.75
CA ASP A 124 -8.91 -3.84 22.76
C ASP A 124 -7.38 -3.91 22.91
N LEU A 125 -6.92 -5.01 23.51
CA LEU A 125 -5.51 -5.38 23.58
C LEU A 125 -5.22 -6.53 22.60
N VAL A 126 -4.38 -6.27 21.61
CA VAL A 126 -4.00 -7.23 20.57
C VAL A 126 -2.65 -7.84 20.89
N HIS A 127 -2.59 -9.17 21.02
CA HIS A 127 -1.36 -9.91 21.16
C HIS A 127 -0.86 -10.31 19.75
N ASN A 128 0.12 -9.57 19.22
CA ASN A 128 0.64 -9.79 17.88
C ASN A 128 1.85 -10.73 17.91
N THR A 129 1.66 -11.96 17.43
CA THR A 129 2.67 -13.01 17.39
C THR A 129 3.46 -13.08 16.08
N LEU A 130 3.23 -12.14 15.16
CA LEU A 130 4.01 -12.09 13.92
C LEU A 130 5.36 -11.42 14.13
N SER A 131 6.33 -11.84 13.33
CA SER A 131 7.69 -11.31 13.38
C SER A 131 7.76 -9.81 13.07
N TYR A 132 8.57 -9.09 13.83
CA TYR A 132 8.91 -7.68 13.65
C TYR A 132 10.32 -7.48 13.11
N HIS A 133 10.81 -8.41 12.28
CA HIS A 133 12.16 -8.30 11.72
C HIS A 133 12.19 -7.87 10.26
N PHE A 134 12.73 -8.75 9.36
CA PHE A 134 12.94 -8.43 7.95
C PHE A 134 11.64 -8.21 7.18
N SER A 135 10.64 -9.06 7.39
CA SER A 135 9.36 -8.96 6.67
C SER A 135 8.41 -7.98 7.35
N PRO A 136 7.48 -7.37 6.61
CA PRO A 136 6.57 -6.38 7.17
C PRO A 136 5.43 -6.97 8.01
N GLY A 137 5.32 -8.31 8.14
CA GLY A 137 4.15 -8.99 8.72
C GLY A 137 3.70 -8.44 10.08
N GLY A 138 4.60 -8.36 11.07
CA GLY A 138 4.29 -7.79 12.38
C GLY A 138 3.82 -6.34 12.31
N PHE A 139 4.48 -5.52 11.50
CA PHE A 139 4.15 -4.11 11.32
C PHE A 139 2.83 -3.88 10.57
N ILE A 140 2.48 -4.76 9.62
CA ILE A 140 1.20 -4.73 8.92
C ILE A 140 0.05 -4.91 9.93
N MET A 141 0.13 -5.93 10.78
CA MET A 141 -0.90 -6.24 11.77
C MET A 141 -0.95 -5.20 12.90
N ASP A 142 0.22 -4.73 13.34
CA ASP A 142 0.34 -3.64 14.32
C ASP A 142 -0.38 -2.38 13.82
N GLY A 143 -0.06 -1.94 12.60
CA GLY A 143 -0.69 -0.76 11.99
C GLY A 143 -2.21 -0.90 11.89
N GLY A 144 -2.71 -2.06 11.44
CA GLY A 144 -4.14 -2.32 11.33
C GLY A 144 -4.88 -2.31 12.67
N ALA A 145 -4.32 -2.95 13.69
CA ALA A 145 -4.89 -2.95 15.04
C ALA A 145 -4.92 -1.54 15.65
N ARG A 146 -3.82 -0.79 15.52
CA ARG A 146 -3.73 0.59 16.00
C ARG A 146 -4.70 1.53 15.29
N ALA A 147 -4.95 1.31 13.99
CA ALA A 147 -5.95 2.07 13.25
C ALA A 147 -7.38 1.86 13.77
N CYS A 148 -7.65 0.72 14.42
CA CYS A 148 -8.90 0.46 15.15
C CYS A 148 -8.91 1.03 16.59
N GLY A 149 -7.83 1.69 17.04
CA GLY A 149 -7.71 2.19 18.41
C GLY A 149 -7.33 1.11 19.43
N CYS A 150 -6.80 -0.02 18.97
CA CYS A 150 -6.32 -1.09 19.86
C CYS A 150 -4.92 -0.75 20.41
N ALA A 151 -4.62 -1.21 21.62
CA ALA A 151 -3.25 -1.37 22.08
C ALA A 151 -2.65 -2.66 21.52
N VAL A 152 -1.36 -2.65 21.15
CA VAL A 152 -0.68 -3.83 20.62
C VAL A 152 0.43 -4.28 21.56
N PHE A 153 0.42 -5.56 21.93
CA PHE A 153 1.55 -6.23 22.57
C PHE A 153 2.39 -6.93 21.48
N PRO A 154 3.58 -6.41 21.13
CA PRO A 154 4.39 -6.90 20.02
C PRO A 154 5.23 -8.11 20.45
N ALA A 155 4.56 -9.25 20.67
CA ALA A 155 5.21 -10.47 21.19
C ALA A 155 6.27 -11.00 20.22
N GLY A 156 6.00 -10.92 18.91
CA GLY A 156 6.87 -11.53 17.91
C GLY A 156 6.78 -13.05 17.92
N VAL A 157 7.87 -13.70 17.44
CA VAL A 157 8.06 -15.17 17.40
C VAL A 157 9.24 -15.58 18.23
#